data_1453d084bcb93238aaad1de8c0ed247c
#
_entry.id   1453d084bcb93238aaad1de8c0ed247c
#
_cell.length_a   1.000
_cell.length_b   1.000
_cell.length_c   1.000
_cell.angle_alpha   90.00
_cell.angle_beta   90.00
_cell.angle_gamma   90.00
#
_symmetry.space_group_name_H-M   'P 1'
#
loop_
_entity.id
_entity.type
_entity.pdbx_description
1 polymer ?
#
loop_
_entity_poly.entity_id
_entity_poly.type
_entity_poly.pdbx_seq_one_letter_code
_entity_poly.pdbx_strand_id
1 'polypeptide(L)'
;MARITASVYSSHVPAIGAALDLGKTHEDYWQPLFKGYEFVKQWEQAQKPDVVFLVYNDHATAFSLDFIPTFAIGTAADFTPADEGWGPRPVPQVLGHPELAAHIAQSVIQQDFDLTIVNKMDVDHGLTVPLSLMFGQPQAWPCRVIPFAVNVVQYPVPSGRRCLNLGKAIRKAIETFDQDLNVQIWGTGGMSHQLQGPRAGLINKEFDNAFLDRLIADPEGLADMPHINYVREAGSEGIELVMWLIARGAMGDLAGRAAPTLKHRFYHVPASNTAVGHLILEESK
;
A
#
# COMPACT_ATOMS: atom_id res chain seq x y z
N MET A 1 -16.30 -9.93 -15.68
CA MET A 1 -16.30 -8.85 -14.66
C MET A 1 -15.00 -8.93 -13.88
N ALA A 2 -14.49 -7.78 -13.48
CA ALA A 2 -13.27 -7.73 -12.68
C ALA A 2 -13.46 -8.43 -11.32
N ARG A 3 -12.40 -9.05 -10.81
CA ARG A 3 -12.41 -9.73 -9.52
C ARG A 3 -11.16 -9.40 -8.73
N ILE A 4 -11.32 -9.24 -7.43
CA ILE A 4 -10.21 -9.13 -6.51
C ILE A 4 -9.72 -10.54 -6.21
N THR A 5 -8.42 -10.78 -6.34
CA THR A 5 -7.80 -12.10 -6.12
C THR A 5 -6.93 -12.15 -4.89
N ALA A 6 -6.38 -11.02 -4.47
CA ALA A 6 -5.56 -10.94 -3.27
C ALA A 6 -5.47 -9.50 -2.73
N SER A 7 -5.15 -9.40 -1.45
CA SER A 7 -4.58 -8.19 -0.86
C SER A 7 -3.13 -8.44 -0.46
N VAL A 8 -2.28 -7.46 -0.78
CA VAL A 8 -0.84 -7.47 -0.48
C VAL A 8 -0.51 -6.27 0.40
N TYR A 9 0.27 -6.49 1.42
CA TYR A 9 0.67 -5.46 2.38
C TYR A 9 2.18 -5.39 2.42
N SER A 10 2.74 -4.19 2.37
CA SER A 10 4.19 -4.03 2.34
C SER A 10 4.62 -2.67 2.89
N SER A 11 5.74 -2.67 3.59
CA SER A 11 6.43 -1.41 3.87
C SER A 11 7.03 -0.82 2.59
N HIS A 12 7.17 0.51 2.54
CA HIS A 12 7.65 1.26 1.37
C HIS A 12 8.87 2.14 1.67
N VAL A 13 9.74 1.72 2.58
CA VAL A 13 10.90 2.49 3.06
C VAL A 13 11.81 2.96 1.90
N PRO A 14 12.11 4.26 1.76
CA PRO A 14 12.90 4.78 0.63
C PRO A 14 14.31 4.19 0.56
N ALA A 15 14.94 3.88 1.71
CA ALA A 15 16.25 3.23 1.75
C ALA A 15 16.27 1.84 1.11
N ILE A 16 15.13 1.11 1.09
CA ILE A 16 14.99 -0.16 0.38
C ILE A 16 15.07 0.07 -1.13
N GLY A 17 14.38 1.13 -1.62
CA GLY A 17 14.46 1.56 -3.02
C GLY A 17 15.89 1.89 -3.42
N ALA A 18 16.58 2.70 -2.62
CA ALA A 18 17.98 3.03 -2.87
C ALA A 18 18.91 1.78 -2.89
N ALA A 19 18.67 0.81 -2.01
CA ALA A 19 19.44 -0.44 -2.02
C ALA A 19 19.21 -1.27 -3.29
N LEU A 20 17.98 -1.30 -3.81
CA LEU A 20 17.65 -1.92 -5.10
C LEU A 20 18.36 -1.20 -6.24
N ASP A 21 18.22 0.13 -6.30
CA ASP A 21 18.73 0.97 -7.38
C ASP A 21 20.27 0.96 -7.46
N LEU A 22 20.94 0.80 -6.32
CA LEU A 22 22.39 0.71 -6.21
C LEU A 22 22.94 -0.74 -6.24
N GLY A 23 22.09 -1.76 -6.47
CA GLY A 23 22.51 -3.17 -6.55
C GLY A 23 23.00 -3.76 -5.22
N LYS A 24 22.58 -3.21 -4.07
CA LYS A 24 23.06 -3.59 -2.72
C LYS A 24 22.29 -4.74 -2.08
N THR A 25 21.45 -5.42 -2.82
CA THR A 25 20.55 -6.48 -2.31
C THR A 25 21.28 -7.67 -1.68
N HIS A 26 22.55 -7.87 -2.02
CA HIS A 26 23.39 -8.96 -1.52
C HIS A 26 24.33 -8.56 -0.37
N GLU A 27 24.36 -7.26 0.00
CA GLU A 27 25.12 -6.83 1.19
C GLU A 27 24.53 -7.45 2.47
N ASP A 28 25.37 -7.82 3.43
CA ASP A 28 24.97 -8.50 4.67
C ASP A 28 23.83 -7.79 5.41
N TYR A 29 23.81 -6.46 5.35
CA TYR A 29 22.79 -5.63 5.96
C TYR A 29 21.42 -5.78 5.28
N TRP A 30 21.39 -5.88 3.94
CA TRP A 30 20.17 -5.90 3.14
C TRP A 30 19.67 -7.31 2.82
N GLN A 31 20.58 -8.28 2.75
CA GLN A 31 20.27 -9.66 2.32
C GLN A 31 19.09 -10.29 3.08
N PRO A 32 18.98 -10.19 4.43
CA PRO A 32 17.86 -10.79 5.16
C PRO A 32 16.49 -10.21 4.75
N LEU A 33 16.44 -8.90 4.48
CA LEU A 33 15.23 -8.24 4.00
C LEU A 33 14.83 -8.78 2.62
N PHE A 34 15.72 -8.73 1.64
CA PHE A 34 15.42 -9.15 0.29
C PHE A 34 15.11 -10.63 0.15
N LYS A 35 15.75 -11.47 0.99
CA LYS A 35 15.42 -12.90 1.12
C LYS A 35 13.97 -13.10 1.58
N GLY A 36 13.47 -12.26 2.46
CA GLY A 36 12.07 -12.28 2.91
C GLY A 36 11.06 -12.01 1.79
N TYR A 37 11.48 -11.35 0.69
CA TYR A 37 10.64 -11.05 -0.47
C TYR A 37 10.82 -12.02 -1.66
N GLU A 38 11.70 -13.02 -1.57
CA GLU A 38 11.91 -13.99 -2.66
C GLU A 38 10.64 -14.78 -3.00
N PHE A 39 9.90 -15.22 -1.98
CA PHE A 39 8.62 -15.91 -2.16
C PHE A 39 7.63 -15.05 -2.95
N VAL A 40 7.57 -13.77 -2.62
CA VAL A 40 6.59 -12.83 -3.21
C VAL A 40 6.81 -12.67 -4.69
N LYS A 41 8.07 -12.52 -5.13
CA LYS A 41 8.42 -12.38 -6.56
C LYS A 41 7.96 -13.59 -7.38
N GLN A 42 8.14 -14.80 -6.83
CA GLN A 42 7.70 -16.03 -7.48
C GLN A 42 6.17 -16.14 -7.49
N TRP A 43 5.53 -15.75 -6.40
CA TRP A 43 4.08 -15.77 -6.28
C TRP A 43 3.44 -14.78 -7.26
N GLU A 44 3.94 -13.54 -7.34
CA GLU A 44 3.43 -12.54 -8.29
C GLU A 44 3.61 -12.96 -9.76
N GLN A 45 4.73 -13.60 -10.09
CA GLN A 45 4.94 -14.15 -11.43
C GLN A 45 3.90 -15.22 -11.79
N ALA A 46 3.40 -15.95 -10.80
CA ALA A 46 2.34 -16.94 -11.00
C ALA A 46 0.94 -16.32 -11.03
N GLN A 47 0.68 -15.28 -10.21
CA GLN A 47 -0.62 -14.62 -10.11
C GLN A 47 -0.95 -13.75 -11.33
N LYS A 48 0.04 -13.06 -11.89
CA LYS A 48 -0.08 -12.19 -13.08
C LYS A 48 -1.29 -11.25 -12.97
N PRO A 49 -1.29 -10.32 -12.02
CA PRO A 49 -2.36 -9.35 -11.93
C PRO A 49 -2.44 -8.50 -13.20
N ASP A 50 -3.64 -8.22 -13.68
CA ASP A 50 -3.86 -7.25 -14.76
C ASP A 50 -3.75 -5.82 -14.21
N VAL A 51 -4.28 -5.62 -12.99
CA VAL A 51 -4.29 -4.32 -12.32
C VAL A 51 -3.94 -4.47 -10.84
N VAL A 52 -3.08 -3.60 -10.36
CA VAL A 52 -2.81 -3.36 -8.93
C VAL A 52 -3.44 -2.03 -8.53
N PHE A 53 -4.40 -2.06 -7.62
CA PHE A 53 -4.90 -0.88 -6.93
C PHE A 53 -4.01 -0.65 -5.70
N LEU A 54 -3.12 0.36 -5.77
CA LEU A 54 -2.07 0.56 -4.78
C LEU A 54 -2.36 1.74 -3.88
N VAL A 55 -2.59 1.44 -2.60
CA VAL A 55 -2.84 2.42 -1.54
C VAL A 55 -1.51 2.82 -0.89
N TYR A 56 -1.20 4.10 -0.89
CA TYR A 56 0.03 4.65 -0.32
C TYR A 56 -0.20 6.09 0.21
N ASN A 57 0.74 6.65 0.94
CA ASN A 57 0.80 8.09 1.16
C ASN A 57 1.81 8.71 0.20
N ASP A 58 1.45 9.85 -0.35
CA ASP A 58 2.39 10.74 -1.03
C ASP A 58 3.22 11.49 0.01
N HIS A 59 4.53 11.56 -0.18
CA HIS A 59 5.46 12.22 0.75
C HIS A 59 5.77 13.67 0.35
N ALA A 60 4.72 14.42 0.03
CA ALA A 60 4.77 15.82 -0.39
C ALA A 60 5.46 16.02 -1.76
N THR A 61 5.27 15.09 -2.68
CA THR A 61 5.74 15.18 -4.06
C THR A 61 4.62 15.58 -5.03
N ALA A 62 3.51 14.84 -5.07
CA ALA A 62 2.34 15.18 -5.86
C ALA A 62 1.43 16.19 -5.15
N PHE A 63 1.35 16.13 -3.81
CA PHE A 63 0.55 17.04 -2.98
C PHE A 63 1.46 17.79 -2.01
N SER A 64 1.32 19.12 -1.97
CA SER A 64 2.05 19.94 -1.01
C SER A 64 1.28 20.06 0.31
N LEU A 65 1.97 20.52 1.38
CA LEU A 65 1.30 20.80 2.65
C LEU A 65 0.30 21.96 2.58
N ASP A 66 0.31 22.75 1.49
CA ASP A 66 -0.70 23.78 1.23
C ASP A 66 -2.03 23.19 0.73
N PHE A 67 -1.96 22.00 0.14
CA PHE A 67 -3.11 21.30 -0.39
C PHE A 67 -2.89 19.78 -0.32
N ILE A 68 -3.49 19.12 0.66
CA ILE A 68 -3.37 17.68 0.85
C ILE A 68 -4.76 17.02 0.92
N PRO A 69 -5.14 16.19 -0.07
CA PRO A 69 -6.44 15.52 -0.08
C PRO A 69 -6.46 14.35 0.90
N THR A 70 -7.58 14.14 1.59
CA THR A 70 -7.75 12.96 2.47
C THR A 70 -7.61 11.66 1.69
N PHE A 71 -8.25 11.58 0.51
CA PHE A 71 -8.16 10.47 -0.43
C PHE A 71 -8.04 11.02 -1.84
N ALA A 72 -7.12 10.50 -2.62
CA ALA A 72 -6.94 10.87 -4.01
C ALA A 72 -6.71 9.64 -4.89
N ILE A 73 -7.39 9.58 -6.03
CA ILE A 73 -7.26 8.50 -7.01
C ILE A 73 -6.63 9.01 -8.30
N GLY A 74 -5.56 8.37 -8.75
CA GLY A 74 -4.93 8.64 -10.03
C GLY A 74 -5.73 8.02 -11.17
N THR A 75 -6.20 8.88 -12.11
CA THR A 75 -7.01 8.49 -13.27
C THR A 75 -6.28 8.66 -14.60
N ALA A 76 -4.99 9.03 -14.57
CA ALA A 76 -4.16 9.18 -15.76
C ALA A 76 -3.84 7.84 -16.44
N ALA A 77 -3.46 7.91 -17.71
CA ALA A 77 -2.99 6.74 -18.47
C ALA A 77 -1.59 6.27 -18.02
N ASP A 78 -0.82 7.18 -17.44
CA ASP A 78 0.53 6.90 -16.93
C ASP A 78 0.93 7.88 -15.82
N PHE A 79 1.95 7.49 -15.05
CA PHE A 79 2.51 8.25 -13.93
C PHE A 79 4.03 8.13 -13.96
N THR A 80 4.71 9.28 -13.86
CA THR A 80 6.18 9.36 -13.87
C THR A 80 6.71 9.15 -12.45
N PRO A 81 7.82 8.42 -12.24
CA PRO A 81 8.52 8.42 -10.95
C PRO A 81 8.93 9.83 -10.54
N ALA A 82 8.59 10.23 -9.32
CA ALA A 82 8.85 11.57 -8.79
C ALA A 82 10.35 11.80 -8.51
N ASP A 83 10.77 13.06 -8.65
CA ASP A 83 12.05 13.54 -8.09
C ASP A 83 11.83 13.96 -6.63
N GLU A 84 12.40 13.21 -5.72
CA GLU A 84 12.32 13.43 -4.27
C GLU A 84 13.53 14.22 -3.72
N GLY A 85 14.24 14.96 -4.59
CA GLY A 85 15.37 15.83 -4.23
C GLY A 85 16.75 15.30 -4.64
N TRP A 86 16.82 14.08 -5.18
CA TRP A 86 18.05 13.43 -5.69
C TRP A 86 17.88 12.76 -7.06
N GLY A 87 16.89 13.24 -7.80
CA GLY A 87 16.46 12.67 -9.07
C GLY A 87 15.45 11.54 -8.91
N PRO A 88 14.66 11.26 -9.97
CA PRO A 88 13.71 10.16 -9.95
C PRO A 88 14.42 8.81 -9.86
N ARG A 89 13.79 7.83 -9.23
CA ARG A 89 14.29 6.46 -9.20
C ARG A 89 14.42 5.90 -10.63
N PRO A 90 15.46 5.09 -10.93
CA PRO A 90 15.67 4.48 -12.24
C PRO A 90 14.72 3.28 -12.46
N VAL A 91 13.42 3.52 -12.37
CA VAL A 91 12.37 2.52 -12.56
C VAL A 91 11.44 2.95 -13.72
N PRO A 92 10.75 2.01 -14.38
CA PRO A 92 9.90 2.36 -15.51
C PRO A 92 8.71 3.22 -15.09
N GLN A 93 8.19 3.99 -16.06
CA GLN A 93 6.93 4.70 -15.93
C GLN A 93 5.80 3.73 -15.54
N VAL A 94 4.91 4.18 -14.68
CA VAL A 94 3.77 3.38 -14.21
C VAL A 94 2.59 3.60 -15.16
N LEU A 95 2.13 2.53 -15.80
CA LEU A 95 0.95 2.59 -16.67
C LEU A 95 -0.33 2.46 -15.83
N GLY A 96 -1.22 3.44 -15.95
CA GLY A 96 -2.52 3.48 -15.29
C GLY A 96 -3.59 2.65 -15.99
N HIS A 97 -4.77 2.60 -15.37
CA HIS A 97 -5.99 2.04 -15.96
C HIS A 97 -7.12 3.07 -15.82
N PRO A 98 -7.20 4.09 -16.69
CA PRO A 98 -8.13 5.22 -16.56
C PRO A 98 -9.60 4.81 -16.45
N GLU A 99 -10.04 3.84 -17.24
CA GLU A 99 -11.42 3.38 -17.26
C GLU A 99 -11.86 2.77 -15.91
N LEU A 100 -11.05 1.86 -15.37
CA LEU A 100 -11.33 1.26 -14.07
C LEU A 100 -11.21 2.29 -12.94
N ALA A 101 -10.19 3.17 -12.99
CA ALA A 101 -10.00 4.23 -12.01
C ALA A 101 -11.19 5.19 -11.97
N ALA A 102 -11.71 5.62 -13.14
CA ALA A 102 -12.88 6.47 -13.23
C ALA A 102 -14.15 5.75 -12.74
N HIS A 103 -14.32 4.47 -13.08
CA HIS A 103 -15.44 3.65 -12.59
C HIS A 103 -15.41 3.49 -11.05
N ILE A 104 -14.23 3.20 -10.47
CA ILE A 104 -14.07 3.14 -9.02
C ILE A 104 -14.39 4.49 -8.39
N ALA A 105 -13.85 5.59 -8.92
CA ALA A 105 -14.08 6.93 -8.40
C ALA A 105 -15.56 7.27 -8.38
N GLN A 106 -16.28 7.07 -9.50
CA GLN A 106 -17.70 7.31 -9.60
C GLN A 106 -18.51 6.47 -8.59
N SER A 107 -18.23 5.18 -8.51
CA SER A 107 -18.95 4.27 -7.62
C SER A 107 -18.71 4.59 -6.15
N VAL A 108 -17.48 4.94 -5.78
CA VAL A 108 -17.09 5.25 -4.39
C VAL A 108 -17.67 6.58 -3.94
N ILE A 109 -17.69 7.59 -4.82
CA ILE A 109 -18.36 8.88 -4.53
C ILE A 109 -19.86 8.68 -4.30
N GLN A 110 -20.50 7.82 -5.07
CA GLN A 110 -21.93 7.49 -4.89
C GLN A 110 -22.21 6.66 -3.61
N GLN A 111 -21.15 6.17 -2.94
CA GLN A 111 -21.20 5.48 -1.65
C GLN A 111 -20.75 6.38 -0.48
N ASP A 112 -20.94 7.70 -0.61
CA ASP A 112 -20.67 8.72 0.42
C ASP A 112 -19.19 8.91 0.80
N PHE A 113 -18.26 8.61 -0.12
CA PHE A 113 -16.84 8.92 0.05
C PHE A 113 -16.43 10.06 -0.89
N ASP A 114 -15.84 11.11 -0.32
CA ASP A 114 -15.22 12.16 -1.13
C ASP A 114 -13.84 11.73 -1.61
N LEU A 115 -13.61 11.81 -2.93
CA LEU A 115 -12.34 11.53 -3.58
C LEU A 115 -11.86 12.73 -4.37
N THR A 116 -10.56 13.01 -4.30
CA THR A 116 -9.90 13.91 -5.26
C THR A 116 -9.51 13.12 -6.50
N ILE A 117 -10.00 13.57 -7.68
CA ILE A 117 -9.65 12.99 -8.97
C ILE A 117 -8.35 13.62 -9.46
N VAL A 118 -7.34 12.80 -9.74
CA VAL A 118 -6.02 13.27 -10.13
C VAL A 118 -5.69 12.79 -11.54
N ASN A 119 -5.81 13.72 -12.50
CA ASN A 119 -5.60 13.43 -13.92
C ASN A 119 -4.11 13.51 -14.33
N LYS A 120 -3.24 13.97 -13.43
CA LYS A 120 -1.79 14.02 -13.63
C LYS A 120 -1.11 14.15 -12.27
N MET A 121 -0.17 13.27 -11.98
CA MET A 121 0.74 13.38 -10.84
C MET A 121 1.98 12.53 -11.09
N ASP A 122 3.07 12.86 -10.43
CA ASP A 122 4.22 11.99 -10.29
C ASP A 122 4.02 11.08 -9.09
N VAL A 123 4.70 9.93 -9.05
CA VAL A 123 4.56 8.93 -7.98
C VAL A 123 5.89 8.67 -7.30
N ASP A 124 5.90 8.77 -5.99
CA ASP A 124 7.11 8.68 -5.17
C ASP A 124 7.49 7.24 -4.76
N HIS A 125 8.43 7.13 -3.81
CA HIS A 125 8.87 5.84 -3.27
C HIS A 125 7.73 5.06 -2.60
N GLY A 126 6.72 5.73 -2.03
CA GLY A 126 5.55 5.08 -1.43
C GLY A 126 4.84 4.12 -2.38
N LEU A 127 4.88 4.42 -3.67
CA LEU A 127 4.35 3.57 -4.73
C LEU A 127 5.43 2.72 -5.41
N THR A 128 6.57 3.31 -5.75
CA THR A 128 7.57 2.63 -6.60
C THR A 128 8.41 1.60 -5.86
N VAL A 129 8.62 1.74 -4.53
CA VAL A 129 9.35 0.74 -3.73
C VAL A 129 8.57 -0.57 -3.58
N PRO A 130 7.27 -0.58 -3.23
CA PRO A 130 6.48 -1.81 -3.23
C PRO A 130 6.48 -2.52 -4.59
N LEU A 131 6.33 -1.79 -5.69
CA LEU A 131 6.41 -2.38 -7.04
C LEU A 131 7.76 -3.07 -7.27
N SER A 132 8.87 -2.42 -6.87
CA SER A 132 10.21 -3.00 -7.00
C SER A 132 10.41 -4.22 -6.10
N LEU A 133 9.84 -4.25 -4.91
CA LEU A 133 9.91 -5.40 -4.00
C LEU A 133 9.19 -6.62 -4.57
N MET A 134 8.03 -6.42 -5.20
CA MET A 134 7.20 -7.49 -5.75
C MET A 134 7.66 -7.95 -7.14
N PHE A 135 8.03 -7.02 -8.01
CA PHE A 135 8.34 -7.32 -9.41
C PHE A 135 9.83 -7.19 -9.77
N GLY A 136 10.68 -6.75 -8.83
CA GLY A 136 12.07 -6.41 -9.12
C GLY A 136 12.18 -5.08 -9.86
N GLN A 137 13.17 -4.96 -10.74
CA GLN A 137 13.40 -3.78 -11.59
C GLN A 137 13.30 -4.17 -13.07
N PRO A 138 12.07 -4.41 -13.58
CA PRO A 138 11.86 -4.79 -14.97
C PRO A 138 12.01 -3.58 -15.90
N GLN A 139 12.07 -3.81 -17.22
CA GLN A 139 12.04 -2.75 -18.24
C GLN A 139 10.66 -2.06 -18.33
N ALA A 140 9.60 -2.78 -17.96
CA ALA A 140 8.24 -2.29 -17.84
C ALA A 140 7.53 -3.07 -16.72
N TRP A 141 6.67 -2.41 -15.96
CA TRP A 141 5.88 -3.10 -14.95
C TRP A 141 4.95 -4.11 -15.59
N PRO A 142 4.78 -5.32 -15.02
CA PRO A 142 4.01 -6.40 -15.67
C PRO A 142 2.50 -6.20 -15.58
N CYS A 143 2.03 -5.18 -14.89
CA CYS A 143 0.62 -4.86 -14.69
C CYS A 143 0.37 -3.35 -14.80
N ARG A 144 -0.90 -2.96 -14.91
CA ARG A 144 -1.32 -1.57 -14.73
C ARG A 144 -1.50 -1.27 -13.24
N VAL A 145 -1.32 0.00 -12.87
CA VAL A 145 -1.44 0.42 -11.47
C VAL A 145 -2.40 1.59 -11.37
N ILE A 146 -3.31 1.53 -10.42
CA ILE A 146 -4.15 2.66 -10.02
C ILE A 146 -3.59 3.21 -8.71
N PRO A 147 -2.90 4.35 -8.72
CA PRO A 147 -2.40 4.99 -7.52
C PRO A 147 -3.56 5.53 -6.67
N PHE A 148 -3.56 5.22 -5.40
CA PHE A 148 -4.55 5.73 -4.44
C PHE A 148 -3.84 6.33 -3.24
N ALA A 149 -3.72 7.66 -3.22
CA ALA A 149 -3.03 8.37 -2.17
C ALA A 149 -3.95 8.68 -0.99
N VAL A 150 -3.42 8.50 0.22
CA VAL A 150 -4.12 8.75 1.48
C VAL A 150 -3.32 9.73 2.33
N ASN A 151 -3.96 10.75 2.86
CA ASN A 151 -3.31 11.64 3.79
C ASN A 151 -3.08 10.95 5.15
N VAL A 152 -1.85 10.64 5.47
CA VAL A 152 -1.37 10.26 6.81
C VAL A 152 -0.20 11.13 7.26
N VAL A 153 0.15 12.14 6.46
CA VAL A 153 1.26 13.07 6.69
C VAL A 153 0.84 14.22 7.62
N GLN A 154 -0.37 14.74 7.43
CA GLN A 154 -0.86 15.89 8.17
C GLN A 154 -2.25 15.63 8.77
N TYR A 155 -2.40 15.89 10.06
CA TYR A 155 -3.70 15.80 10.72
C TYR A 155 -4.69 16.88 10.22
N PRO A 156 -5.97 16.52 10.07
CA PRO A 156 -6.61 15.25 10.43
C PRO A 156 -6.40 14.14 9.38
N VAL A 157 -6.10 12.93 9.85
CA VAL A 157 -5.99 11.74 9.01
C VAL A 157 -7.28 10.90 9.07
N PRO A 158 -7.59 10.05 8.07
CA PRO A 158 -8.79 9.21 8.11
C PRO A 158 -8.70 8.16 9.22
N SER A 159 -9.84 7.85 9.86
CA SER A 159 -9.89 6.78 10.87
C SER A 159 -9.75 5.40 10.22
N GLY A 160 -9.30 4.41 11.00
CA GLY A 160 -9.23 3.02 10.56
C GLY A 160 -10.58 2.49 10.06
N ARG A 161 -11.68 2.86 10.75
CA ARG A 161 -13.05 2.51 10.36
C ARG A 161 -13.42 3.10 8.99
N ARG A 162 -13.04 4.36 8.73
CA ARG A 162 -13.26 4.99 7.43
C ARG A 162 -12.45 4.30 6.34
N CYS A 163 -11.19 3.94 6.60
CA CYS A 163 -10.33 3.20 5.68
C CYS A 163 -10.90 1.81 5.37
N LEU A 164 -11.32 1.04 6.38
CA LEU A 164 -11.91 -0.29 6.18
C LEU A 164 -13.19 -0.23 5.34
N ASN A 165 -14.08 0.74 5.63
CA ASN A 165 -15.32 0.92 4.88
C ASN A 165 -15.07 1.38 3.43
N LEU A 166 -14.05 2.22 3.21
CA LEU A 166 -13.62 2.60 1.87
C LEU A 166 -13.15 1.38 1.07
N GLY A 167 -12.40 0.46 1.69
CA GLY A 167 -12.03 -0.80 1.06
C GLY A 167 -13.24 -1.63 0.63
N LYS A 168 -14.27 -1.72 1.46
CA LYS A 168 -15.54 -2.39 1.11
C LYS A 168 -16.24 -1.73 -0.08
N ALA A 169 -16.22 -0.39 -0.16
CA ALA A 169 -16.79 0.37 -1.28
C ALA A 169 -15.99 0.16 -2.58
N ILE A 170 -14.66 0.16 -2.49
CA ILE A 170 -13.77 -0.14 -3.63
C ILE A 170 -14.02 -1.54 -4.16
N ARG A 171 -14.20 -2.55 -3.29
CA ARG A 171 -14.55 -3.90 -3.72
C ARG A 171 -15.81 -3.92 -4.57
N LYS A 172 -16.89 -3.31 -4.10
CA LYS A 172 -18.17 -3.24 -4.85
C LYS A 172 -17.96 -2.59 -6.22
N ALA A 173 -17.17 -1.52 -6.28
CA ALA A 173 -16.87 -0.84 -7.53
C ALA A 173 -16.13 -1.76 -8.51
N ILE A 174 -15.09 -2.46 -8.06
CA ILE A 174 -14.31 -3.38 -8.91
C ILE A 174 -15.20 -4.50 -9.44
N GLU A 175 -16.01 -5.12 -8.59
CA GLU A 175 -16.87 -6.26 -8.97
C GLU A 175 -17.99 -5.88 -9.96
N THR A 176 -18.32 -4.60 -10.11
CA THR A 176 -19.30 -4.12 -11.10
C THR A 176 -18.66 -3.67 -12.43
N PHE A 177 -17.33 -3.68 -12.53
CA PHE A 177 -16.65 -3.30 -13.77
C PHE A 177 -16.73 -4.42 -14.81
N ASP A 178 -17.11 -4.07 -16.05
CA ASP A 178 -17.53 -5.03 -17.10
C ASP A 178 -16.37 -5.60 -17.93
N GLN A 179 -15.15 -5.57 -17.43
CA GLN A 179 -14.00 -6.26 -18.03
C GLN A 179 -13.57 -7.43 -17.15
N ASP A 180 -13.11 -8.52 -17.74
CA ASP A 180 -12.53 -9.65 -16.98
C ASP A 180 -11.09 -9.30 -16.62
N LEU A 181 -10.90 -8.84 -15.38
CA LEU A 181 -9.60 -8.40 -14.85
C LEU A 181 -9.27 -9.11 -13.55
N ASN A 182 -8.03 -9.56 -13.44
CA ASN A 182 -7.42 -10.00 -12.20
C ASN A 182 -6.87 -8.76 -11.46
N VAL A 183 -7.54 -8.36 -10.38
CA VAL A 183 -7.17 -7.16 -9.61
C VAL A 183 -6.60 -7.57 -8.25
N GLN A 184 -5.48 -7.00 -7.89
CA GLN A 184 -4.95 -7.05 -6.53
C GLN A 184 -5.10 -5.69 -5.84
N ILE A 185 -5.34 -5.68 -4.53
CA ILE A 185 -5.39 -4.46 -3.72
C ILE A 185 -4.17 -4.45 -2.80
N TRP A 186 -3.30 -3.47 -2.96
CA TRP A 186 -2.10 -3.35 -2.14
C TRP A 186 -2.25 -2.22 -1.11
N GLY A 187 -1.94 -2.50 0.16
CA GLY A 187 -1.84 -1.52 1.23
C GLY A 187 -0.37 -1.33 1.61
N THR A 188 0.13 -0.11 1.55
CA THR A 188 1.53 0.16 1.85
C THR A 188 1.70 1.09 3.05
N GLY A 189 2.92 1.18 3.58
CA GLY A 189 3.27 1.96 4.75
C GLY A 189 4.24 1.23 5.66
N GLY A 190 5.05 1.99 6.41
CA GLY A 190 5.96 1.41 7.39
C GLY A 190 5.23 0.80 8.58
N MET A 191 5.84 -0.23 9.20
CA MET A 191 5.48 -0.67 10.54
C MET A 191 5.91 0.39 11.56
N SER A 192 6.21 0.00 12.81
CA SER A 192 6.67 0.98 13.80
C SER A 192 7.92 1.71 13.34
N HIS A 193 7.86 3.04 13.36
CA HIS A 193 8.98 3.93 13.14
C HIS A 193 8.67 5.36 13.62
N GLN A 194 9.73 6.06 13.99
CA GLN A 194 9.69 7.48 14.26
C GLN A 194 10.99 8.11 13.80
N LEU A 195 10.90 9.08 12.89
CA LEU A 195 12.07 9.65 12.23
C LEU A 195 12.70 10.77 13.03
N GLN A 196 11.91 11.50 13.81
CA GLN A 196 12.34 12.71 14.50
C GLN A 196 11.87 12.76 15.97
N GLY A 197 12.45 13.71 16.72
CA GLY A 197 12.08 13.97 18.10
C GLY A 197 12.69 13.00 19.12
N PRO A 198 12.25 13.06 20.40
CA PRO A 198 12.86 12.28 21.49
C PRO A 198 12.75 10.76 21.35
N ARG A 199 11.84 10.29 20.51
CA ARG A 199 11.61 8.87 20.26
C ARG A 199 12.12 8.41 18.87
N ALA A 200 12.98 9.20 18.22
CA ALA A 200 13.56 8.82 16.94
C ALA A 200 14.21 7.43 17.00
N GLY A 201 13.93 6.57 16.02
CA GLY A 201 14.38 5.18 16.00
C GLY A 201 13.48 4.20 16.77
N LEU A 202 12.27 4.60 17.17
CA LEU A 202 11.30 3.73 17.83
C LEU A 202 10.99 2.52 16.95
N ILE A 203 11.18 1.33 17.51
CA ILE A 203 10.74 0.05 16.96
C ILE A 203 9.98 -0.71 18.05
N ASN A 204 8.76 -1.14 17.74
CA ASN A 204 7.92 -1.91 18.66
C ASN A 204 7.47 -3.22 18.01
N LYS A 205 8.34 -4.25 18.11
CA LYS A 205 8.08 -5.57 17.52
C LYS A 205 6.80 -6.23 18.02
N GLU A 206 6.45 -6.01 19.27
CA GLU A 206 5.24 -6.58 19.88
C GLU A 206 3.99 -5.99 19.24
N PHE A 207 3.91 -4.66 19.16
CA PHE A 207 2.81 -3.98 18.50
C PHE A 207 2.72 -4.37 17.02
N ASP A 208 3.84 -4.36 16.30
CA ASP A 208 3.88 -4.66 14.88
C ASP A 208 3.35 -6.07 14.57
N ASN A 209 3.78 -7.08 15.34
CA ASN A 209 3.31 -8.44 15.15
C ASN A 209 1.84 -8.59 15.55
N ALA A 210 1.41 -7.96 16.64
CA ALA A 210 0.00 -7.93 17.04
C ALA A 210 -0.88 -7.23 16.00
N PHE A 211 -0.39 -6.18 15.34
CA PHE A 211 -1.07 -5.53 14.23
C PHE A 211 -1.26 -6.50 13.05
N LEU A 212 -0.20 -7.20 12.63
CA LEU A 212 -0.27 -8.20 11.55
C LEU A 212 -1.26 -9.32 11.89
N ASP A 213 -1.25 -9.82 13.13
CA ASP A 213 -2.18 -10.88 13.58
C ASP A 213 -3.63 -10.38 13.55
N ARG A 214 -3.90 -9.17 14.05
CA ARG A 214 -5.23 -8.58 14.06
C ARG A 214 -5.72 -8.22 12.66
N LEU A 215 -4.84 -7.80 11.77
CA LEU A 215 -5.21 -7.52 10.37
C LEU A 215 -5.80 -8.78 9.70
N ILE A 216 -5.31 -9.96 10.07
CA ILE A 216 -5.84 -11.26 9.58
C ILE A 216 -7.13 -11.62 10.32
N ALA A 217 -7.08 -11.66 11.66
CA ALA A 217 -8.09 -12.33 12.49
C ALA A 217 -9.20 -11.39 13.01
N ASP A 218 -8.93 -10.10 13.20
CA ASP A 218 -9.84 -9.11 13.80
C ASP A 218 -9.72 -7.74 13.11
N PRO A 219 -9.96 -7.64 11.79
CA PRO A 219 -9.84 -6.37 11.07
C PRO A 219 -10.88 -5.33 11.51
N GLU A 220 -12.06 -5.76 11.93
CA GLU A 220 -13.09 -4.86 12.43
C GLU A 220 -12.69 -4.20 13.77
N GLY A 221 -12.19 -4.97 14.73
CA GLY A 221 -11.68 -4.41 15.99
C GLY A 221 -10.40 -3.59 15.77
N LEU A 222 -9.54 -3.98 14.80
CA LEU A 222 -8.37 -3.20 14.44
C LEU A 222 -8.76 -1.82 13.85
N ALA A 223 -9.83 -1.78 13.06
CA ALA A 223 -10.35 -0.54 12.47
C ALA A 223 -10.86 0.47 13.52
N ASP A 224 -11.22 0.02 14.70
CA ASP A 224 -11.65 0.88 15.82
C ASP A 224 -10.48 1.37 16.69
N MET A 225 -9.23 0.99 16.36
CA MET A 225 -8.07 1.46 17.11
C MET A 225 -7.93 2.99 16.97
N PRO A 226 -7.90 3.74 18.08
CA PRO A 226 -7.70 5.19 18.04
C PRO A 226 -6.31 5.56 17.50
N HIS A 227 -6.22 6.67 16.76
CA HIS A 227 -4.95 7.17 16.19
C HIS A 227 -3.86 7.34 17.26
N ILE A 228 -4.21 7.77 18.46
CA ILE A 228 -3.24 7.94 19.55
C ILE A 228 -2.52 6.63 19.90
N ASN A 229 -3.17 5.48 19.70
CA ASN A 229 -2.54 4.19 19.93
C ASN A 229 -1.47 3.88 18.86
N TYR A 230 -1.73 4.19 17.59
CA TYR A 230 -0.71 4.10 16.53
C TYR A 230 0.49 4.99 16.87
N VAL A 231 0.25 6.26 17.16
CA VAL A 231 1.32 7.22 17.47
C VAL A 231 2.11 6.80 18.73
N ARG A 232 1.42 6.29 19.77
CA ARG A 232 2.07 5.86 21.00
C ARG A 232 2.90 4.60 20.82
N GLU A 233 2.36 3.60 20.15
CA GLU A 233 2.96 2.27 20.04
C GLU A 233 3.86 2.13 18.83
N ALA A 234 3.48 2.70 17.69
CA ALA A 234 4.23 2.56 16.44
C ALA A 234 5.05 3.79 16.02
N GLY A 235 4.91 4.92 16.74
CA GLY A 235 5.59 6.17 16.38
C GLY A 235 4.71 7.10 15.53
N SER A 236 5.18 8.32 15.32
CA SER A 236 4.43 9.34 14.58
C SER A 236 4.13 8.90 13.15
N GLU A 237 5.08 8.29 12.47
CA GLU A 237 4.96 7.79 11.11
C GLU A 237 4.26 6.42 11.04
N GLY A 238 4.21 5.68 12.16
CA GLY A 238 3.48 4.40 12.26
C GLY A 238 1.97 4.51 12.03
N ILE A 239 1.42 5.74 11.98
CA ILE A 239 0.03 5.99 11.56
C ILE A 239 -0.24 5.53 10.10
N GLU A 240 0.79 5.35 9.28
CA GLU A 240 0.68 4.79 7.93
C GLU A 240 -0.05 3.44 7.90
N LEU A 241 0.03 2.67 8.98
CA LEU A 241 -0.65 1.38 9.09
C LEU A 241 -2.17 1.47 8.92
N VAL A 242 -2.77 2.63 9.13
CA VAL A 242 -4.21 2.84 8.91
C VAL A 242 -4.61 2.61 7.45
N MET A 243 -3.70 2.86 6.50
CA MET A 243 -3.91 2.65 5.07
C MET A 243 -4.07 1.16 4.70
N TRP A 244 -3.43 0.26 5.46
CA TRP A 244 -3.54 -1.19 5.24
C TRP A 244 -4.98 -1.68 5.39
N LEU A 245 -5.78 -0.98 6.20
CA LEU A 245 -7.19 -1.31 6.38
C LEU A 245 -8.04 -1.08 5.12
N ILE A 246 -7.61 -0.24 4.18
CA ILE A 246 -8.29 -0.11 2.89
C ILE A 246 -8.16 -1.42 2.10
N ALA A 247 -6.95 -1.94 1.96
CA ALA A 247 -6.72 -3.22 1.27
C ALA A 247 -7.43 -4.37 1.99
N ARG A 248 -7.43 -4.38 3.34
CA ARG A 248 -8.14 -5.40 4.13
C ARG A 248 -9.65 -5.31 3.98
N GLY A 249 -10.20 -4.11 3.93
CA GLY A 249 -11.64 -3.87 3.73
C GLY A 249 -12.15 -4.39 2.38
N ALA A 250 -11.27 -4.48 1.39
CA ALA A 250 -11.60 -5.00 0.07
C ALA A 250 -11.66 -6.55 0.01
N MET A 251 -11.30 -7.27 1.08
CA MET A 251 -11.32 -8.74 1.08
C MET A 251 -12.73 -9.32 1.27
N GLY A 252 -12.97 -10.49 0.69
CA GLY A 252 -14.30 -11.07 0.52
C GLY A 252 -14.97 -11.50 1.81
N ASP A 253 -14.21 -11.91 2.83
CA ASP A 253 -14.78 -12.28 4.13
C ASP A 253 -15.55 -11.12 4.78
N LEU A 254 -15.10 -9.89 4.58
CA LEU A 254 -15.83 -8.69 5.04
C LEU A 254 -17.04 -8.34 4.16
N ALA A 255 -17.25 -9.07 3.08
CA ALA A 255 -18.44 -9.05 2.24
C ALA A 255 -19.28 -10.34 2.37
N GLY A 256 -19.07 -11.12 3.43
CA GLY A 256 -19.80 -12.35 3.71
C GLY A 256 -19.34 -13.58 2.91
N ARG A 257 -18.15 -13.55 2.32
CA ARG A 257 -17.51 -14.68 1.65
C ARG A 257 -16.60 -15.47 2.59
N ALA A 258 -15.97 -16.52 2.09
CA ALA A 258 -15.00 -17.30 2.86
C ALA A 258 -13.78 -16.46 3.29
N ALA A 259 -13.19 -16.83 4.42
CA ALA A 259 -11.98 -16.18 4.92
C ALA A 259 -10.82 -16.32 3.90
N PRO A 260 -10.01 -15.27 3.71
CA PRO A 260 -8.86 -15.33 2.82
C PRO A 260 -7.79 -16.29 3.35
N THR A 261 -7.01 -16.85 2.45
CA THR A 261 -5.88 -17.70 2.79
C THR A 261 -4.63 -16.88 2.99
N LEU A 262 -3.99 -17.03 4.16
CA LEU A 262 -2.65 -16.47 4.39
C LEU A 262 -1.62 -17.22 3.53
N LYS A 263 -0.98 -16.51 2.59
CA LYS A 263 0.05 -17.07 1.70
C LYS A 263 1.45 -16.79 2.17
N HIS A 264 1.68 -15.60 2.72
CA HIS A 264 2.99 -15.17 3.18
C HIS A 264 2.85 -14.18 4.32
N ARG A 265 3.79 -14.24 5.26
CA ARG A 265 3.97 -13.25 6.33
C ARG A 265 5.46 -13.10 6.58
N PHE A 266 5.91 -11.87 6.61
CA PHE A 266 7.30 -11.53 6.89
C PHE A 266 7.39 -10.28 7.75
N TYR A 267 8.32 -10.25 8.67
CA TYR A 267 8.65 -9.11 9.51
C TYR A 267 10.16 -9.01 9.67
N HIS A 268 10.70 -7.83 9.49
CA HIS A 268 12.14 -7.58 9.61
C HIS A 268 12.44 -6.23 10.25
N VAL A 269 13.52 -6.16 11.02
CA VAL A 269 14.10 -4.93 11.60
C VAL A 269 15.60 -5.02 11.46
N PRO A 270 16.30 -3.99 11.08
CA PRO A 270 15.86 -2.69 10.58
C PRO A 270 16.19 -2.50 9.10
N ALA A 271 15.34 -1.76 8.41
CA ALA A 271 15.79 -1.02 7.26
C ALA A 271 15.68 0.45 7.62
N SER A 272 16.81 1.12 7.93
CA SER A 272 16.83 2.58 8.13
C SER A 272 15.87 3.10 9.23
N ASN A 273 15.92 2.54 10.44
CA ASN A 273 15.06 2.91 11.60
C ASN A 273 13.56 2.71 11.39
N THR A 274 13.16 1.88 10.42
CA THR A 274 11.77 1.53 10.16
C THR A 274 11.61 0.01 10.21
N ALA A 275 10.67 -0.49 10.99
CA ALA A 275 10.29 -1.90 10.93
C ALA A 275 9.57 -2.19 9.62
N VAL A 276 9.85 -3.34 9.03
CA VAL A 276 9.30 -3.78 7.75
C VAL A 276 8.35 -4.93 7.98
N GLY A 277 7.10 -4.77 7.53
CA GLY A 277 6.11 -5.82 7.50
C GLY A 277 5.71 -6.16 6.06
N HIS A 278 5.38 -7.42 5.84
CA HIS A 278 4.82 -7.90 4.59
C HIS A 278 3.83 -9.02 4.85
N LEU A 279 2.70 -8.99 4.15
CA LEU A 279 1.63 -9.97 4.28
C LEU A 279 0.92 -10.16 2.93
N ILE A 280 0.53 -11.39 2.62
CA ILE A 280 -0.32 -11.72 1.47
C ILE A 280 -1.54 -12.50 1.95
N LEU A 281 -2.72 -11.97 1.66
CA LEU A 281 -4.01 -12.66 1.82
C LEU A 281 -4.61 -12.90 0.43
N GLU A 282 -4.79 -14.17 0.07
CA GLU A 282 -5.40 -14.57 -1.21
C GLU A 282 -6.88 -14.88 -0.99
N GLU A 283 -7.73 -14.38 -1.91
CA GLU A 283 -9.17 -14.69 -1.90
C GLU A 283 -9.40 -16.22 -1.96
N SER A 284 -10.27 -16.71 -1.10
CA SER A 284 -10.73 -18.09 -1.20
C SER A 284 -11.67 -18.23 -2.40
N LYS A 285 -11.52 -19.35 -3.14
CA LYS A 285 -12.33 -19.65 -4.33
C LYS A 285 -13.76 -20.02 -3.95
#